data_476a67059f42f61321fd209d144e0430
#
_entry.id   476a67059f42f61321fd209d144e0430
#
_cell.length_a   1.000
_cell.length_b   1.000
_cell.length_c   1.000
_cell.angle_alpha   90.00
_cell.angle_beta   90.00
_cell.angle_gamma   90.00
#
_symmetry.space_group_name_H-M   'P 1'
#
loop_
_entity.id
_entity.type
_entity.pdbx_description
1 polymer ?
#
loop_
_entity_poly.entity_id
_entity_poly.type
_entity_poly.pdbx_seq_one_letter_code
_entity_poly.pdbx_strand_id
1 'polypeptide(L)'
;MCSKFSIFASVKRLSIIILSVLALISATNKTYDNYILKYAPTAVSEMKRTGVPASITLAQGLVESAAGQSTLASKSNNHFGIKCHSDWKGKKTYQDDDKAKECFRVYSNATASFKDHSDFLRYQDRYKSLFELDPTDYVGWARGLKKAGYATDPKYAEKLIKVIEDYELYRYDTEQANEVPDSPLAIEHPVEVTQAATREEIRFSLARDVYEVNGVSCVYAVEGDTYESLAKANSLFTSEILRFNDLRQSQPLVPGEVVYLQPKKSKGARGLNKYIAGDGGESLRDIAQRFGVRLSALCRMNGLKPDSVPLEGDTIVLRGR
;
A
#
# COMPACT_ATOMS: atom_id res chain seq x y z
N MET A 1 20.22 -46.59 30.46
CA MET A 1 19.35 -46.40 29.30
C MET A 1 18.44 -45.20 29.51
N CYS A 2 19.00 -44.00 29.71
CA CYS A 2 18.16 -42.83 30.01
C CYS A 2 18.88 -41.49 29.64
N SER A 3 19.25 -41.29 28.38
CA SER A 3 19.75 -39.96 27.94
C SER A 3 19.41 -39.55 26.51
N LYS A 4 18.69 -40.39 25.74
CA LYS A 4 18.35 -40.07 24.35
C LYS A 4 17.02 -39.33 24.18
N PHE A 5 16.14 -39.30 25.20
CA PHE A 5 14.81 -38.63 25.09
C PHE A 5 14.83 -37.13 25.31
N SER A 6 15.82 -36.59 26.01
CA SER A 6 15.89 -35.14 26.31
C SER A 6 16.37 -34.30 25.13
N ILE A 7 17.25 -34.84 24.27
CA ILE A 7 17.82 -34.09 23.12
C ILE A 7 16.78 -33.90 22.01
N PHE A 8 15.93 -34.91 21.73
CA PHE A 8 14.88 -34.80 20.69
C PHE A 8 13.76 -33.79 21.03
N ALA A 9 13.43 -33.66 22.30
CA ALA A 9 12.42 -32.68 22.74
C ALA A 9 12.94 -31.23 22.65
N SER A 10 14.22 -31.01 22.91
CA SER A 10 14.89 -29.71 22.84
C SER A 10 15.00 -29.24 21.37
N VAL A 11 15.38 -30.12 20.45
CA VAL A 11 15.51 -29.81 19.01
C VAL A 11 14.16 -29.47 18.38
N LYS A 12 13.08 -30.21 18.72
CA LYS A 12 11.73 -29.91 18.25
C LYS A 12 11.22 -28.54 18.76
N ARG A 13 11.48 -28.19 20.01
CA ARG A 13 11.10 -26.87 20.56
C ARG A 13 11.87 -25.75 19.89
N LEU A 14 13.16 -25.92 19.64
CA LEU A 14 13.99 -24.94 18.95
C LEU A 14 13.53 -24.74 17.49
N SER A 15 13.20 -25.81 16.77
CA SER A 15 12.69 -25.74 15.40
C SER A 15 11.33 -25.02 15.31
N ILE A 16 10.43 -25.24 16.28
CA ILE A 16 9.12 -24.56 16.32
C ILE A 16 9.31 -23.07 16.59
N ILE A 17 10.23 -22.69 17.48
CA ILE A 17 10.53 -21.29 17.78
C ILE A 17 11.13 -20.59 16.55
N ILE A 18 12.05 -21.23 15.85
CA ILE A 18 12.65 -20.68 14.62
C ILE A 18 11.61 -20.51 13.52
N LEU A 19 10.73 -21.49 13.30
CA LEU A 19 9.64 -21.36 12.33
C LEU A 19 8.66 -20.22 12.67
N SER A 20 8.33 -20.05 13.95
CA SER A 20 7.42 -18.99 14.38
C SER A 20 8.05 -17.59 14.23
N VAL A 21 9.33 -17.45 14.48
CA VAL A 21 10.07 -16.18 14.29
C VAL A 21 10.17 -15.82 12.81
N LEU A 22 10.48 -16.79 11.93
CA LEU A 22 10.53 -16.59 10.49
C LEU A 22 9.13 -16.20 9.92
N ALA A 23 8.05 -16.81 10.40
CA ALA A 23 6.71 -16.47 9.99
C ALA A 23 6.32 -15.03 10.43
N LEU A 24 6.73 -14.60 11.61
CA LEU A 24 6.49 -13.23 12.11
C LEU A 24 7.27 -12.19 11.30
N ILE A 25 8.52 -12.44 10.95
CA ILE A 25 9.35 -11.55 10.12
C ILE A 25 8.74 -11.41 8.72
N SER A 26 8.32 -12.51 8.10
CA SER A 26 7.67 -12.49 6.78
C SER A 26 6.36 -11.72 6.79
N ALA A 27 5.55 -11.85 7.83
CA ALA A 27 4.28 -11.12 7.96
C ALA A 27 4.50 -9.61 8.13
N THR A 28 5.54 -9.20 8.87
CA THR A 28 5.87 -7.78 9.07
C THR A 28 6.34 -7.13 7.78
N ASN A 29 7.21 -7.79 7.02
CA ASN A 29 7.68 -7.29 5.72
C ASN A 29 6.51 -7.06 4.77
N LYS A 30 5.61 -8.04 4.63
CA LYS A 30 4.42 -7.91 3.77
C LYS A 30 3.51 -6.73 4.16
N THR A 31 3.36 -6.46 5.44
CA THR A 31 2.56 -5.32 5.93
C THR A 31 3.18 -3.98 5.54
N TYR A 32 4.51 -3.88 5.63
CA TYR A 32 5.25 -2.68 5.24
C TYR A 32 5.20 -2.47 3.74
N ASP A 33 5.43 -3.52 2.94
CA ASP A 33 5.35 -3.45 1.48
C ASP A 33 3.97 -2.96 1.01
N ASN A 34 2.90 -3.51 1.57
CA ASN A 34 1.54 -3.08 1.26
C ASN A 34 1.28 -1.61 1.62
N TYR A 35 1.83 -1.13 2.73
CA TYR A 35 1.73 0.27 3.12
C TYR A 35 2.46 1.18 2.13
N ILE A 36 3.69 0.81 1.76
CA ILE A 36 4.52 1.55 0.80
C ILE A 36 3.80 1.63 -0.55
N LEU A 37 3.38 0.50 -1.10
CA LEU A 37 2.65 0.43 -2.37
C LEU A 37 1.42 1.34 -2.38
N LYS A 38 0.67 1.33 -1.28
CA LYS A 38 -0.56 2.12 -1.16
C LYS A 38 -0.31 3.62 -1.09
N TYR A 39 0.75 4.04 -0.40
CA TYR A 39 0.94 5.45 -0.04
C TYR A 39 2.12 6.13 -0.74
N ALA A 40 2.97 5.40 -1.49
CA ALA A 40 4.07 6.00 -2.23
C ALA A 40 3.60 7.07 -3.23
N PRO A 41 2.54 6.88 -4.02
CA PRO A 41 2.04 7.93 -4.91
C PRO A 41 1.63 9.19 -4.15
N THR A 42 0.98 9.04 -2.98
CA THR A 42 0.61 10.16 -2.13
C THR A 42 1.84 10.89 -1.57
N ALA A 43 2.84 10.14 -1.08
CA ALA A 43 4.08 10.72 -0.54
C ALA A 43 4.86 11.49 -1.61
N VAL A 44 4.97 10.94 -2.83
CA VAL A 44 5.60 11.63 -3.99
C VAL A 44 4.83 12.89 -4.36
N SER A 45 3.50 12.85 -4.39
CA SER A 45 2.67 14.04 -4.65
C SER A 45 2.89 15.13 -3.60
N GLU A 46 2.97 14.75 -2.33
CA GLU A 46 3.24 15.68 -1.22
C GLU A 46 4.67 16.24 -1.27
N MET A 47 5.67 15.43 -1.66
CA MET A 47 7.03 15.91 -1.90
C MET A 47 7.08 16.99 -2.98
N LYS A 48 6.41 16.79 -4.12
CA LYS A 48 6.31 17.80 -5.18
C LYS A 48 5.65 19.09 -4.69
N ARG A 49 4.65 18.97 -3.83
CA ARG A 49 3.88 20.09 -3.30
C ARG A 49 4.62 20.88 -2.24
N THR A 50 5.39 20.23 -1.36
CA THR A 50 5.95 20.85 -0.15
C THR A 50 7.47 20.83 -0.07
N GLY A 51 8.12 19.93 -0.80
CA GLY A 51 9.56 19.69 -0.70
C GLY A 51 9.97 18.74 0.43
N VAL A 52 9.02 18.12 1.15
CA VAL A 52 9.32 17.07 2.14
C VAL A 52 9.63 15.77 1.38
N PRO A 53 10.81 15.13 1.57
CA PRO A 53 11.14 13.89 0.85
C PRO A 53 10.08 12.80 1.01
N ALA A 54 9.78 12.12 -0.09
CA ALA A 54 8.80 11.04 -0.09
C ALA A 54 9.26 9.86 0.80
N SER A 55 10.57 9.56 0.80
CA SER A 55 11.18 8.56 1.69
C SER A 55 10.94 8.85 3.16
N ILE A 56 11.12 10.10 3.57
CA ILE A 56 10.88 10.57 4.94
C ILE A 56 9.40 10.42 5.29
N THR A 57 8.50 10.88 4.42
CA THR A 57 7.05 10.79 4.63
C THR A 57 6.60 9.32 4.77
N LEU A 58 7.10 8.42 3.91
CA LEU A 58 6.79 6.99 3.98
C LEU A 58 7.34 6.34 5.25
N ALA A 59 8.61 6.61 5.59
CA ALA A 59 9.25 6.03 6.78
C ALA A 59 8.55 6.48 8.06
N GLN A 60 8.21 7.77 8.18
CA GLN A 60 7.42 8.27 9.31
C GLN A 60 6.04 7.60 9.37
N GLY A 61 5.34 7.54 8.24
CA GLY A 61 4.05 6.87 8.18
C GLY A 61 4.11 5.39 8.61
N LEU A 62 5.13 4.66 8.20
CA LEU A 62 5.37 3.27 8.62
C LEU A 62 5.60 3.16 10.12
N VAL A 63 6.50 3.98 10.67
CA VAL A 63 6.92 3.92 12.08
C VAL A 63 5.80 4.39 13.01
N GLU A 64 5.19 5.56 12.73
CA GLU A 64 4.19 6.19 13.60
C GLU A 64 2.85 5.46 13.60
N SER A 65 2.49 4.84 12.48
CA SER A 65 1.20 4.18 12.34
C SER A 65 1.24 2.66 12.47
N ALA A 66 2.40 2.07 12.74
CA ALA A 66 2.61 0.61 12.62
C ALA A 66 2.10 0.11 11.25
N ALA A 67 2.56 0.74 10.17
CA ALA A 67 2.12 0.50 8.80
C ALA A 67 0.59 0.60 8.61
N GLY A 68 -0.03 1.58 9.25
CA GLY A 68 -1.46 1.84 9.19
C GLY A 68 -2.32 0.99 10.12
N GLN A 69 -1.71 0.11 10.92
CA GLN A 69 -2.44 -0.81 11.80
C GLN A 69 -2.71 -0.23 13.20
N SER A 70 -2.06 0.86 13.59
CA SER A 70 -2.31 1.49 14.89
C SER A 70 -3.78 1.91 15.03
N THR A 71 -4.27 1.95 16.28
CA THR A 71 -5.64 2.42 16.57
C THR A 71 -5.87 3.83 16.04
N LEU A 72 -4.87 4.69 16.12
CA LEU A 72 -4.95 6.07 15.65
C LEU A 72 -5.06 6.14 14.13
N ALA A 73 -4.26 5.36 13.39
CA ALA A 73 -4.33 5.30 11.94
C ALA A 73 -5.64 4.66 11.46
N SER A 74 -6.03 3.52 12.02
CA SER A 74 -7.18 2.74 11.56
C SER A 74 -8.54 3.38 11.88
N LYS A 75 -8.68 4.07 13.03
CA LYS A 75 -9.93 4.69 13.47
C LYS A 75 -10.03 6.18 13.18
N SER A 76 -8.90 6.87 13.09
CA SER A 76 -8.85 8.33 12.96
C SER A 76 -8.16 8.80 11.68
N ASN A 77 -7.69 7.88 10.82
CA ASN A 77 -6.87 8.15 9.63
C ASN A 77 -5.63 9.02 9.93
N ASN A 78 -5.14 9.02 11.16
CA ASN A 78 -3.98 9.80 11.59
C ASN A 78 -2.75 8.91 11.56
N HIS A 79 -2.02 8.97 10.45
CA HIS A 79 -0.87 8.10 10.17
C HIS A 79 0.45 8.62 10.77
N PHE A 80 0.46 9.83 11.32
CA PHE A 80 1.67 10.50 11.78
C PHE A 80 1.60 10.92 13.25
N GLY A 81 0.58 10.52 13.96
CA GLY A 81 0.42 10.89 15.38
C GLY A 81 0.30 12.41 15.61
N ILE A 82 -0.25 13.16 14.66
CA ILE A 82 -0.33 14.62 14.80
C ILE A 82 -1.33 14.97 15.89
N LYS A 83 -0.80 15.64 16.94
CA LYS A 83 -1.58 16.12 18.08
C LYS A 83 -2.38 17.37 17.72
N CYS A 84 -3.50 17.61 18.44
CA CYS A 84 -4.23 18.87 18.31
C CYS A 84 -3.37 20.01 18.82
N HIS A 85 -3.12 21.00 17.99
CA HIS A 85 -2.58 22.29 18.42
C HIS A 85 -3.74 23.29 18.55
N SER A 86 -3.48 24.48 19.07
CA SER A 86 -4.50 25.52 19.32
C SER A 86 -5.29 25.94 18.09
N ASP A 87 -4.71 25.77 16.89
CA ASP A 87 -5.30 26.09 15.58
C ASP A 87 -6.22 25.00 15.00
N TRP A 88 -6.19 23.78 15.57
CA TRP A 88 -6.98 22.69 15.05
C TRP A 88 -8.48 22.81 15.36
N LYS A 89 -9.29 23.00 14.33
CA LYS A 89 -10.76 23.12 14.40
C LYS A 89 -11.50 21.85 13.94
N GLY A 90 -10.76 20.83 13.45
CA GLY A 90 -11.33 19.57 12.97
C GLY A 90 -11.77 18.62 14.08
N LYS A 91 -12.21 17.43 13.72
CA LYS A 91 -12.56 16.35 14.65
C LYS A 91 -11.35 15.93 15.48
N LYS A 92 -11.62 15.50 16.72
CA LYS A 92 -10.60 15.16 17.73
C LYS A 92 -10.85 13.77 18.28
N THR A 93 -9.76 13.09 18.64
CA THR A 93 -9.79 11.87 19.47
C THR A 93 -8.78 12.01 20.60
N TYR A 94 -8.93 11.19 21.65
CA TYR A 94 -8.05 11.24 22.80
C TYR A 94 -7.48 9.86 23.07
N GLN A 95 -6.18 9.78 23.24
CA GLN A 95 -5.45 8.55 23.55
C GLN A 95 -4.33 8.87 24.54
N ASP A 96 -3.90 7.86 25.27
CA ASP A 96 -2.72 7.95 26.12
C ASP A 96 -1.47 7.78 25.22
N ASP A 97 -0.50 8.70 25.38
CA ASP A 97 0.79 8.72 24.71
C ASP A 97 1.85 9.16 25.72
N ASP A 98 2.68 10.17 25.48
CA ASP A 98 3.61 10.73 26.48
C ASP A 98 2.89 11.19 27.75
N LYS A 99 1.63 11.58 27.62
CA LYS A 99 0.72 11.94 28.73
C LYS A 99 -0.62 11.24 28.54
N ALA A 100 -1.36 11.10 29.66
CA ALA A 100 -2.71 10.59 29.61
C ALA A 100 -3.66 11.55 28.88
N LYS A 101 -4.56 11.01 28.06
CA LYS A 101 -5.61 11.73 27.33
C LYS A 101 -5.11 12.86 26.42
N GLU A 102 -4.03 12.63 25.71
CA GLU A 102 -3.57 13.60 24.70
C GLU A 102 -4.52 13.66 23.51
N CYS A 103 -4.68 14.88 22.98
CA CYS A 103 -5.58 15.16 21.86
C CYS A 103 -4.88 14.91 20.53
N PHE A 104 -5.49 14.10 19.65
CA PHE A 104 -5.02 13.82 18.30
C PHE A 104 -6.04 14.25 17.25
N ARG A 105 -5.54 14.71 16.11
CA ARG A 105 -6.35 15.09 14.94
C ARG A 105 -7.04 13.86 14.33
N VAL A 106 -8.28 14.03 13.88
CA VAL A 106 -9.04 13.01 13.15
C VAL A 106 -9.27 13.51 11.73
N TYR A 107 -8.89 12.70 10.74
CA TYR A 107 -9.00 13.04 9.32
C TYR A 107 -10.12 12.27 8.64
N SER A 108 -10.60 12.80 7.51
CA SER A 108 -11.63 12.15 6.68
C SER A 108 -11.10 10.91 5.96
N ASN A 109 -9.81 10.90 5.63
CA ASN A 109 -9.09 9.81 4.98
C ASN A 109 -7.58 9.92 5.26
N ALA A 110 -6.82 8.90 4.86
CA ALA A 110 -5.38 8.87 5.05
C ALA A 110 -4.66 9.99 4.28
N THR A 111 -5.09 10.29 3.04
CA THR A 111 -4.48 11.36 2.22
C THR A 111 -4.54 12.72 2.91
N ALA A 112 -5.63 13.03 3.61
CA ALA A 112 -5.73 14.24 4.40
C ALA A 112 -4.70 14.31 5.55
N SER A 113 -4.38 13.15 6.14
CA SER A 113 -3.32 13.04 7.14
C SER A 113 -1.92 13.25 6.54
N PHE A 114 -1.65 12.70 5.35
CA PHE A 114 -0.40 12.92 4.63
C PHE A 114 -0.20 14.39 4.27
N LYS A 115 -1.25 15.02 3.76
CA LYS A 115 -1.24 16.45 3.44
C LYS A 115 -0.96 17.31 4.67
N ASP A 116 -1.67 17.07 5.77
CA ASP A 116 -1.49 17.84 7.00
C ASP A 116 -0.10 17.63 7.62
N HIS A 117 0.45 16.42 7.53
CA HIS A 117 1.82 16.11 7.93
C HIS A 117 2.85 16.92 7.12
N SER A 118 2.72 16.95 5.80
CA SER A 118 3.62 17.70 4.94
C SER A 118 3.52 19.22 5.19
N ASP A 119 2.30 19.72 5.39
CA ASP A 119 2.07 21.11 5.77
C ASP A 119 2.66 21.42 7.16
N PHE A 120 2.50 20.51 8.12
CA PHE A 120 3.08 20.63 9.46
C PHE A 120 4.61 20.77 9.41
N LEU A 121 5.30 19.95 8.62
CA LEU A 121 6.75 20.08 8.47
C LEU A 121 7.13 21.35 7.70
N ARG A 122 6.37 21.71 6.66
CA ARG A 122 6.72 22.85 5.80
C ARG A 122 6.59 24.19 6.50
N TYR A 123 5.55 24.38 7.33
CA TYR A 123 5.18 25.69 7.85
C TYR A 123 5.53 25.91 9.33
N GLN A 124 6.03 24.90 10.04
CA GLN A 124 6.51 25.07 11.42
C GLN A 124 7.97 25.56 11.41
N ASP A 125 8.24 26.67 12.09
CA ASP A 125 9.55 27.34 12.10
C ASP A 125 10.71 26.42 12.50
N ARG A 126 10.47 25.50 13.43
CA ARG A 126 11.50 24.57 13.92
C ARG A 126 12.02 23.59 12.86
N TYR A 127 11.31 23.39 11.74
CA TYR A 127 11.72 22.51 10.64
C TYR A 127 12.28 23.25 9.44
N LYS A 128 12.30 24.60 9.43
CA LYS A 128 12.75 25.39 8.28
C LYS A 128 14.12 25.00 7.74
N SER A 129 15.08 24.74 8.66
CA SER A 129 16.44 24.36 8.26
C SER A 129 16.52 23.01 7.51
N LEU A 130 15.50 22.15 7.59
CA LEU A 130 15.47 20.90 6.85
C LEU A 130 15.34 21.14 5.35
N PHE A 131 14.70 22.21 4.95
CA PHE A 131 14.46 22.57 3.55
C PHE A 131 15.68 23.23 2.88
N GLU A 132 16.78 23.39 3.60
CA GLU A 132 18.09 23.76 3.07
C GLU A 132 18.91 22.51 2.67
N LEU A 133 18.48 21.32 3.09
CA LEU A 133 19.10 20.05 2.72
C LEU A 133 18.64 19.62 1.31
N ASP A 134 19.50 18.84 0.63
CA ASP A 134 19.09 18.17 -0.59
C ASP A 134 17.90 17.24 -0.30
N PRO A 135 16.83 17.23 -1.13
CA PRO A 135 15.70 16.33 -0.95
C PRO A 135 16.08 14.85 -0.91
N THR A 136 17.22 14.47 -1.51
CA THR A 136 17.73 13.09 -1.50
C THR A 136 18.59 12.78 -0.28
N ASP A 137 18.94 13.78 0.56
CA ASP A 137 19.66 13.56 1.82
C ASP A 137 18.74 13.11 2.95
N TYR A 138 18.14 11.94 2.81
CA TYR A 138 17.25 11.37 3.82
C TYR A 138 17.93 11.19 5.19
N VAL A 139 19.25 11.00 5.23
CA VAL A 139 20.03 10.89 6.48
C VAL A 139 20.06 12.22 7.21
N GLY A 140 20.37 13.32 6.50
CA GLY A 140 20.31 14.67 7.03
C GLY A 140 18.90 15.04 7.50
N TRP A 141 17.87 14.69 6.72
CA TRP A 141 16.47 14.90 7.07
C TRP A 141 16.07 14.16 8.34
N ALA A 142 16.37 12.86 8.46
CA ALA A 142 16.04 12.04 9.64
C ALA A 142 16.69 12.59 10.92
N ARG A 143 17.98 12.95 10.86
CA ARG A 143 18.71 13.54 11.97
C ARG A 143 18.18 14.93 12.32
N GLY A 144 17.87 15.74 11.31
CA GLY A 144 17.31 17.06 11.47
C GLY A 144 15.92 17.03 12.12
N LEU A 145 15.04 16.11 11.73
CA LEU A 145 13.75 15.89 12.40
C LEU A 145 13.91 15.58 13.89
N LYS A 146 14.84 14.67 14.23
CA LYS A 146 15.16 14.36 15.63
C LYS A 146 15.68 15.57 16.38
N LYS A 147 16.61 16.33 15.79
CA LYS A 147 17.17 17.56 16.37
C LYS A 147 16.10 18.63 16.59
N ALA A 148 15.15 18.75 15.65
CA ALA A 148 14.02 19.68 15.75
C ALA A 148 12.92 19.21 16.73
N GLY A 149 13.08 18.06 17.37
CA GLY A 149 12.16 17.55 18.39
C GLY A 149 10.85 16.98 17.83
N TYR A 150 10.90 16.33 16.66
CA TYR A 150 9.73 15.64 16.10
C TYR A 150 9.29 14.50 17.02
N ALA A 151 10.24 13.71 17.55
CA ALA A 151 9.99 12.61 18.48
C ALA A 151 10.93 12.67 19.68
N THR A 152 10.48 12.13 20.81
CA THR A 152 11.24 12.06 22.07
C THR A 152 12.27 10.91 22.04
N ASP A 153 12.00 9.83 21.30
CA ASP A 153 12.88 8.65 21.20
C ASP A 153 14.29 9.03 20.72
N PRO A 154 15.35 8.74 21.51
CA PRO A 154 16.74 9.05 21.14
C PRO A 154 17.20 8.33 19.85
N LYS A 155 16.60 7.19 19.52
CA LYS A 155 16.93 6.38 18.33
C LYS A 155 16.01 6.67 17.13
N TYR A 156 15.26 7.77 17.16
CA TYR A 156 14.26 8.06 16.11
C TYR A 156 14.89 8.18 14.73
N ALA A 157 15.99 8.93 14.61
CA ALA A 157 16.67 9.10 13.33
C ALA A 157 17.16 7.77 12.75
N GLU A 158 17.79 6.94 13.57
CA GLU A 158 18.29 5.62 13.17
C GLU A 158 17.15 4.68 12.73
N LYS A 159 16.00 4.76 13.41
CA LYS A 159 14.80 3.98 12.99
C LYS A 159 14.31 4.40 11.61
N LEU A 160 14.23 5.70 11.33
CA LEU A 160 13.83 6.20 10.01
C LEU A 160 14.84 5.78 8.93
N ILE A 161 16.13 6.02 9.17
CA ILE A 161 17.21 5.67 8.23
C ILE A 161 17.15 4.17 7.91
N LYS A 162 17.06 3.32 8.95
CA LYS A 162 16.96 1.88 8.75
C LYS A 162 15.76 1.47 7.90
N VAL A 163 14.58 2.04 8.15
CA VAL A 163 13.37 1.74 7.36
C VAL A 163 13.54 2.23 5.92
N ILE A 164 14.14 3.40 5.71
CA ILE A 164 14.40 3.93 4.36
C ILE A 164 15.35 3.02 3.59
N GLU A 165 16.38 2.51 4.24
CA GLU A 165 17.37 1.62 3.63
C GLU A 165 16.82 0.20 3.42
N ASP A 166 16.17 -0.40 4.43
CA ASP A 166 15.60 -1.76 4.36
C ASP A 166 14.55 -1.89 3.24
N TYR A 167 13.82 -0.83 2.91
CA TYR A 167 12.75 -0.80 1.91
C TYR A 167 13.08 0.09 0.70
N GLU A 168 14.33 0.55 0.58
CA GLU A 168 14.84 1.38 -0.52
C GLU A 168 13.95 2.60 -0.83
N LEU A 169 13.38 3.23 0.23
CA LEU A 169 12.42 4.32 0.06
C LEU A 169 13.04 5.56 -0.58
N TYR A 170 14.36 5.74 -0.50
CA TYR A 170 15.10 6.85 -1.12
C TYR A 170 14.89 6.95 -2.63
N ARG A 171 14.52 5.85 -3.30
CA ARG A 171 14.20 5.85 -4.73
C ARG A 171 12.99 6.73 -5.09
N TYR A 172 12.11 7.00 -4.13
CA TYR A 172 10.96 7.88 -4.32
C TYR A 172 11.30 9.37 -4.22
N ASP A 173 12.55 9.74 -3.87
CA ASP A 173 12.99 11.12 -3.74
C ASP A 173 13.60 11.70 -5.03
N THR A 174 13.78 10.88 -6.07
CA THR A 174 14.37 11.30 -7.35
C THR A 174 13.32 11.75 -8.36
N GLU A 175 13.71 12.57 -9.35
CA GLU A 175 12.82 12.97 -10.45
C GLU A 175 12.31 11.78 -11.29
N GLN A 176 13.05 10.69 -11.32
CA GLN A 176 12.62 9.41 -11.92
C GLN A 176 11.45 8.77 -11.17
N ALA A 177 11.18 9.17 -9.93
CA ALA A 177 9.93 8.84 -9.25
C ALA A 177 8.68 9.44 -9.91
N ASN A 178 8.84 10.31 -10.92
CA ASN A 178 7.74 10.77 -11.77
C ASN A 178 7.26 9.70 -12.75
N GLU A 179 8.14 8.77 -13.09
CA GLU A 179 7.81 7.49 -13.65
C GLU A 179 7.78 6.48 -12.50
N VAL A 180 6.82 6.63 -11.56
CA VAL A 180 6.47 5.51 -10.70
C VAL A 180 6.01 4.44 -11.66
N PRO A 181 6.79 3.37 -11.90
CA PRO A 181 6.24 2.24 -12.59
C PRO A 181 5.06 1.82 -11.72
N ASP A 182 3.88 1.64 -12.30
CA ASP A 182 2.76 0.95 -11.65
C ASP A 182 3.11 -0.51 -11.32
N SER A 183 4.39 -0.78 -11.06
CA SER A 183 4.91 -2.11 -10.79
C SER A 183 5.84 -2.10 -9.58
N PRO A 184 5.55 -2.91 -8.56
CA PRO A 184 6.45 -3.11 -7.44
C PRO A 184 7.64 -3.97 -7.86
N LEU A 185 8.85 -3.38 -7.70
CA LEU A 185 10.10 -4.09 -7.44
C LEU A 185 10.58 -5.12 -8.49
N ALA A 186 11.33 -4.65 -9.47
CA ALA A 186 12.47 -5.42 -9.91
C ALA A 186 13.66 -5.08 -9.01
N ILE A 187 13.91 -5.90 -8.00
CA ILE A 187 15.16 -5.86 -7.25
C ILE A 187 16.20 -6.56 -8.13
N GLU A 188 16.96 -5.78 -8.90
CA GLU A 188 18.20 -6.28 -9.47
C GLU A 188 19.30 -6.14 -8.41
N HIS A 189 19.50 -7.20 -7.62
CA HIS A 189 20.80 -7.41 -7.01
C HIS A 189 21.75 -7.98 -8.09
N PRO A 190 22.96 -7.44 -8.27
CA PRO A 190 23.94 -8.11 -9.09
C PRO A 190 24.46 -9.34 -8.31
N VAL A 191 23.78 -10.46 -8.47
CA VAL A 191 24.35 -11.75 -8.14
C VAL A 191 25.11 -12.19 -9.38
N GLU A 192 26.43 -12.31 -9.26
CA GLU A 192 27.23 -13.05 -10.24
C GLU A 192 26.63 -14.45 -10.41
N VAL A 193 25.91 -14.62 -11.52
CA VAL A 193 25.32 -15.90 -11.88
C VAL A 193 26.37 -16.69 -12.66
N THR A 194 27.00 -17.64 -12.00
CA THR A 194 27.64 -18.77 -12.66
C THR A 194 26.55 -19.63 -13.29
N GLN A 195 26.52 -19.55 -14.61
CA GLN A 195 25.97 -20.44 -15.65
C GLN A 195 24.79 -21.39 -15.30
N ALA A 196 23.71 -21.18 -16.10
CA ALA A 196 22.80 -22.18 -16.64
C ALA A 196 21.81 -22.85 -15.66
N ALA A 197 20.76 -22.09 -15.33
CA ALA A 197 19.43 -22.67 -15.18
C ALA A 197 18.48 -21.99 -16.17
N THR A 198 17.75 -22.77 -16.92
CA THR A 198 16.87 -22.32 -18.00
C THR A 198 15.72 -21.45 -17.47
N ARG A 199 15.38 -20.42 -18.20
CA ARG A 199 14.36 -19.39 -17.93
C ARG A 199 12.97 -19.90 -17.46
N GLU A 200 12.72 -21.19 -17.53
CA GLU A 200 11.46 -21.82 -17.11
C GLU A 200 11.39 -22.19 -15.62
N GLU A 201 12.50 -22.46 -14.95
CA GLU A 201 12.49 -22.90 -13.54
C GLU A 201 12.32 -21.76 -12.55
N ILE A 202 12.65 -20.52 -12.93
CA ILE A 202 12.53 -19.33 -12.04
C ILE A 202 11.08 -18.86 -11.88
N ARG A 203 10.20 -19.21 -12.83
CA ARG A 203 8.77 -18.80 -12.80
C ARG A 203 7.91 -19.48 -11.73
N PHE A 204 8.37 -20.57 -11.13
CA PHE A 204 7.56 -21.38 -10.19
C PHE A 204 7.78 -21.06 -8.71
N SER A 205 8.67 -20.14 -8.35
CA SER A 205 9.09 -19.90 -6.96
C SER A 205 8.51 -18.63 -6.32
N LEU A 206 7.83 -17.77 -7.07
CA LEU A 206 7.16 -16.59 -6.53
C LEU A 206 5.68 -16.90 -6.32
N ALA A 207 5.32 -17.32 -5.09
CA ALA A 207 3.92 -17.34 -4.67
C ALA A 207 3.37 -15.91 -4.82
N ARG A 208 2.56 -15.69 -5.87
CA ARG A 208 1.91 -14.39 -6.09
C ARG A 208 0.89 -14.13 -5.00
N ASP A 209 0.93 -12.96 -4.42
CA ASP A 209 -0.04 -12.55 -3.42
C ASP A 209 -1.44 -12.44 -4.01
N VAL A 210 -2.39 -13.04 -3.30
CA VAL A 210 -3.81 -12.93 -3.61
C VAL A 210 -4.41 -11.84 -2.72
N TYR A 211 -5.04 -10.86 -3.34
CA TYR A 211 -5.70 -9.73 -2.69
C TYR A 211 -7.21 -9.91 -2.67
N GLU A 212 -7.91 -9.07 -1.94
CA GLU A 212 -9.36 -9.04 -1.95
C GLU A 212 -9.89 -7.63 -2.22
N VAL A 213 -10.74 -7.52 -3.24
CA VAL A 213 -11.51 -6.31 -3.54
C VAL A 213 -12.99 -6.65 -3.41
N ASN A 214 -13.71 -5.93 -2.57
CA ASN A 214 -15.13 -6.21 -2.28
C ASN A 214 -15.37 -7.66 -1.76
N GLY A 215 -14.40 -8.26 -1.05
CA GLY A 215 -14.43 -9.66 -0.61
C GLY A 215 -14.42 -10.65 -1.78
N VAL A 216 -13.70 -10.34 -2.86
CA VAL A 216 -13.46 -11.19 -4.02
C VAL A 216 -11.96 -11.27 -4.25
N SER A 217 -11.42 -12.49 -4.29
CA SER A 217 -10.00 -12.73 -4.50
C SER A 217 -9.55 -12.27 -5.88
N CYS A 218 -8.44 -11.56 -5.93
CA CYS A 218 -7.84 -11.04 -7.14
C CYS A 218 -6.31 -11.02 -7.04
N VAL A 219 -5.65 -10.86 -8.17
CA VAL A 219 -4.21 -10.58 -8.29
C VAL A 219 -4.02 -9.31 -9.12
N TYR A 220 -2.87 -8.64 -8.94
CA TYR A 220 -2.45 -7.58 -9.85
C TYR A 220 -1.57 -8.19 -10.94
N ALA A 221 -1.86 -7.86 -12.20
CA ALA A 221 -1.07 -8.30 -13.34
C ALA A 221 0.35 -7.72 -13.25
N VAL A 222 1.35 -8.50 -13.65
CA VAL A 222 2.73 -8.04 -13.82
C VAL A 222 3.15 -8.25 -15.27
N GLU A 223 4.29 -7.67 -15.65
CA GLU A 223 4.81 -7.79 -16.99
C GLU A 223 4.95 -9.27 -17.43
N GLY A 224 4.47 -9.57 -18.61
CA GLY A 224 4.45 -10.92 -19.18
C GLY A 224 3.28 -11.81 -18.72
N ASP A 225 2.37 -11.31 -17.88
CA ASP A 225 1.14 -12.04 -17.55
C ASP A 225 0.17 -12.10 -18.73
N THR A 226 -0.54 -13.20 -18.75
CA THR A 226 -1.72 -13.38 -19.60
C THR A 226 -2.85 -13.99 -18.79
N TYR A 227 -4.08 -13.84 -19.26
CA TYR A 227 -5.23 -14.52 -18.60
C TYR A 227 -5.04 -16.04 -18.55
N GLU A 228 -4.38 -16.61 -19.57
CA GLU A 228 -4.05 -18.04 -19.63
C GLU A 228 -3.04 -18.45 -18.56
N SER A 229 -1.95 -17.67 -18.40
CA SER A 229 -0.93 -17.95 -17.40
C SER A 229 -1.49 -17.82 -15.99
N LEU A 230 -2.31 -16.78 -15.74
CA LEU A 230 -2.96 -16.57 -14.44
C LEU A 230 -4.01 -17.62 -14.12
N ALA A 231 -4.79 -18.06 -15.12
CA ALA A 231 -5.74 -19.15 -14.95
C ALA A 231 -5.03 -20.44 -14.55
N LYS A 232 -3.98 -20.83 -15.29
CA LYS A 232 -3.16 -22.01 -15.00
C LYS A 232 -2.54 -21.96 -13.60
N ALA A 233 -1.97 -20.82 -13.21
CA ALA A 233 -1.34 -20.62 -11.90
C ALA A 233 -2.34 -20.76 -10.73
N ASN A 234 -3.63 -20.49 -10.97
CA ASN A 234 -4.68 -20.52 -9.96
C ASN A 234 -5.66 -21.70 -10.12
N SER A 235 -5.30 -22.72 -10.90
CA SER A 235 -6.14 -23.91 -11.16
C SER A 235 -7.54 -23.57 -11.71
N LEU A 236 -7.62 -22.54 -12.56
CA LEU A 236 -8.82 -22.09 -13.26
C LEU A 236 -8.75 -22.43 -14.74
N PHE A 237 -9.90 -22.55 -15.39
CA PHE A 237 -9.95 -22.51 -16.85
C PHE A 237 -9.85 -21.06 -17.34
N THR A 238 -9.21 -20.84 -18.51
CA THR A 238 -9.14 -19.51 -19.13
C THR A 238 -10.52 -18.87 -19.31
N SER A 239 -11.52 -19.66 -19.68
CA SER A 239 -12.91 -19.18 -19.79
C SER A 239 -13.52 -18.69 -18.49
N GLU A 240 -13.10 -19.23 -17.35
CA GLU A 240 -13.58 -18.82 -16.02
C GLU A 240 -12.97 -17.49 -15.64
N ILE A 241 -11.63 -17.34 -15.73
CA ILE A 241 -10.96 -16.09 -15.37
C ILE A 241 -11.43 -14.96 -16.29
N LEU A 242 -11.62 -15.18 -17.58
CA LEU A 242 -12.19 -14.19 -18.50
C LEU A 242 -13.59 -13.76 -18.06
N ARG A 243 -14.47 -14.71 -17.74
CA ARG A 243 -15.84 -14.45 -17.25
C ARG A 243 -15.83 -13.66 -15.93
N PHE A 244 -14.91 -13.97 -15.00
CA PHE A 244 -14.79 -13.24 -13.72
C PHE A 244 -14.38 -11.78 -13.93
N ASN A 245 -13.70 -11.49 -15.04
CA ASN A 245 -13.21 -10.15 -15.42
C ASN A 245 -14.09 -9.47 -16.49
N ASP A 246 -15.33 -9.95 -16.71
CA ASP A 246 -16.29 -9.42 -17.68
C ASP A 246 -15.76 -9.40 -19.12
N LEU A 247 -14.91 -10.38 -19.50
CA LEU A 247 -14.31 -10.54 -20.82
C LEU A 247 -14.92 -11.72 -21.58
N ARG A 248 -15.02 -11.60 -22.90
CA ARG A 248 -15.42 -12.68 -23.80
C ARG A 248 -14.23 -13.39 -24.44
N GLN A 249 -13.13 -12.67 -24.61
CA GLN A 249 -11.88 -13.18 -25.16
C GLN A 249 -10.70 -12.57 -24.42
N SER A 250 -9.54 -13.23 -24.50
CA SER A 250 -8.30 -12.73 -23.90
C SER A 250 -7.88 -11.44 -24.58
N GLN A 251 -7.34 -10.55 -23.79
CA GLN A 251 -6.74 -9.28 -24.21
C GLN A 251 -5.40 -9.09 -23.49
N PRO A 252 -4.49 -8.27 -24.00
CA PRO A 252 -3.27 -7.93 -23.27
C PRO A 252 -3.59 -7.38 -21.88
N LEU A 253 -2.85 -7.86 -20.88
CA LEU A 253 -2.90 -7.30 -19.51
C LEU A 253 -1.86 -6.19 -19.39
N VAL A 254 -2.28 -5.12 -18.75
CA VAL A 254 -1.37 -4.03 -18.37
C VAL A 254 -0.86 -4.31 -16.94
N PRO A 255 0.45 -4.17 -16.66
CA PRO A 255 0.97 -4.26 -15.30
C PRO A 255 0.17 -3.36 -14.35
N GLY A 256 -0.19 -3.90 -13.17
CA GLY A 256 -1.05 -3.22 -12.19
C GLY A 256 -2.57 -3.44 -12.40
N GLU A 257 -3.00 -4.00 -13.54
CA GLU A 257 -4.41 -4.32 -13.75
C GLU A 257 -4.90 -5.39 -12.77
N VAL A 258 -6.06 -5.14 -12.15
CA VAL A 258 -6.69 -6.10 -11.22
C VAL A 258 -7.29 -7.26 -12.02
N VAL A 259 -6.91 -8.49 -11.70
CA VAL A 259 -7.47 -9.71 -12.30
C VAL A 259 -8.16 -10.54 -11.23
N TYR A 260 -9.46 -10.66 -11.31
CA TYR A 260 -10.27 -11.43 -10.37
C TYR A 260 -10.15 -12.93 -10.62
N LEU A 261 -9.90 -13.66 -9.54
CA LEU A 261 -9.81 -15.12 -9.52
C LEU A 261 -11.14 -15.78 -9.13
N GLN A 262 -12.15 -14.97 -8.81
CA GLN A 262 -13.51 -15.42 -8.43
C GLN A 262 -14.55 -14.46 -9.03
N PRO A 263 -15.83 -14.89 -9.13
CA PRO A 263 -16.90 -14.06 -9.65
C PRO A 263 -17.08 -12.78 -8.82
N LYS A 264 -17.02 -11.61 -9.46
CA LYS A 264 -17.30 -10.33 -8.83
C LYS A 264 -18.72 -10.28 -8.23
N LYS A 265 -18.93 -9.44 -7.23
CA LYS A 265 -20.22 -9.26 -6.57
C LYS A 265 -21.22 -8.50 -7.47
N SER A 266 -22.50 -8.59 -7.17
CA SER A 266 -23.55 -7.81 -7.84
C SER A 266 -23.74 -6.42 -7.27
N LYS A 267 -23.13 -6.12 -6.12
CA LYS A 267 -23.22 -4.83 -5.40
C LYS A 267 -21.84 -4.46 -4.86
N GLY A 268 -21.54 -3.18 -4.76
CA GLY A 268 -20.36 -2.64 -4.11
C GLY A 268 -20.26 -3.03 -2.63
N ALA A 269 -19.13 -2.79 -2.00
CA ALA A 269 -18.92 -3.05 -0.58
C ALA A 269 -19.92 -2.29 0.30
N ARG A 270 -20.16 -2.80 1.51
CA ARG A 270 -21.03 -2.10 2.49
C ARG A 270 -20.44 -0.72 2.80
N GLY A 271 -21.28 0.32 2.75
CA GLY A 271 -20.84 1.72 2.94
C GLY A 271 -20.39 2.42 1.66
N LEU A 272 -20.07 1.70 0.59
CA LEU A 272 -19.66 2.26 -0.70
C LEU A 272 -20.86 2.21 -1.67
N ASN A 273 -21.73 3.19 -1.58
CA ASN A 273 -22.98 3.19 -2.33
C ASN A 273 -22.87 3.85 -3.70
N LYS A 274 -21.99 4.85 -3.84
CA LYS A 274 -21.85 5.67 -5.03
C LYS A 274 -20.38 6.00 -5.27
N TYR A 275 -20.02 6.22 -6.53
CA TYR A 275 -18.74 6.71 -7.00
C TYR A 275 -18.98 7.93 -7.89
N ILE A 276 -18.14 8.94 -7.82
CA ILE A 276 -18.15 10.09 -8.72
C ILE A 276 -17.08 9.85 -9.79
N ALA A 277 -17.47 9.79 -11.05
CA ALA A 277 -16.53 9.59 -12.15
C ALA A 277 -15.54 10.76 -12.24
N GLY A 278 -14.27 10.45 -12.44
CA GLY A 278 -13.20 11.42 -12.62
C GLY A 278 -13.04 11.85 -14.08
N ASP A 279 -12.08 12.72 -14.32
CA ASP A 279 -11.75 13.30 -15.63
C ASP A 279 -11.00 12.37 -16.60
N GLY A 280 -10.63 11.17 -16.15
CA GLY A 280 -9.75 10.25 -16.88
C GLY A 280 -10.38 9.45 -18.02
N GLY A 281 -11.65 9.69 -18.40
CA GLY A 281 -12.33 8.91 -19.46
C GLY A 281 -12.53 7.44 -19.09
N GLU A 282 -12.70 7.13 -17.83
CA GLU A 282 -12.82 5.81 -17.24
C GLU A 282 -14.09 5.11 -17.70
N SER A 283 -13.97 3.91 -18.27
CA SER A 283 -15.15 3.15 -18.72
C SER A 283 -15.91 2.52 -17.54
N LEU A 284 -17.17 2.14 -17.77
CA LEU A 284 -17.93 1.37 -16.77
C LEU A 284 -17.26 0.04 -16.42
N ARG A 285 -16.49 -0.56 -17.34
CA ARG A 285 -15.72 -1.76 -17.06
C ARG A 285 -14.60 -1.46 -16.07
N ASP A 286 -13.87 -0.36 -16.22
CA ASP A 286 -12.79 0.02 -15.32
C ASP A 286 -13.33 0.29 -13.91
N ILE A 287 -14.47 0.98 -13.82
CA ILE A 287 -15.18 1.18 -12.55
C ILE A 287 -15.61 -0.17 -11.94
N ALA A 288 -16.15 -1.08 -12.77
CA ALA A 288 -16.55 -2.43 -12.33
C ALA A 288 -15.36 -3.25 -11.82
N GLN A 289 -14.20 -3.15 -12.48
CA GLN A 289 -12.94 -3.78 -12.06
C GLN A 289 -12.45 -3.18 -10.74
N ARG A 290 -12.36 -1.86 -10.65
CA ARG A 290 -11.88 -1.17 -9.44
C ARG A 290 -12.68 -1.52 -8.19
N PHE A 291 -13.99 -1.67 -8.29
CA PHE A 291 -14.88 -1.88 -7.14
C PHE A 291 -15.34 -3.33 -6.94
N GLY A 292 -14.82 -4.29 -7.70
CA GLY A 292 -15.19 -5.70 -7.59
C GLY A 292 -16.66 -5.96 -7.84
N VAL A 293 -17.30 -5.19 -8.73
CA VAL A 293 -18.70 -5.30 -9.10
C VAL A 293 -18.82 -5.85 -10.52
N ARG A 294 -19.73 -6.78 -10.76
CA ARG A 294 -19.99 -7.29 -12.12
C ARG A 294 -20.48 -6.17 -13.03
N LEU A 295 -19.87 -6.02 -14.20
CA LEU A 295 -20.22 -4.99 -15.18
C LEU A 295 -21.73 -5.00 -15.51
N SER A 296 -22.31 -6.18 -15.74
CA SER A 296 -23.74 -6.34 -16.01
C SER A 296 -24.65 -5.85 -14.87
N ALA A 297 -24.21 -5.97 -13.63
CA ALA A 297 -24.93 -5.46 -12.46
C ALA A 297 -24.77 -3.94 -12.34
N LEU A 298 -23.56 -3.41 -12.59
CA LEU A 298 -23.29 -1.98 -12.60
C LEU A 298 -24.12 -1.27 -13.67
N CYS A 299 -24.14 -1.82 -14.90
CA CYS A 299 -24.98 -1.30 -15.99
C CYS A 299 -26.45 -1.21 -15.60
N ARG A 300 -27.02 -2.29 -15.02
CA ARG A 300 -28.43 -2.30 -14.60
C ARG A 300 -28.73 -1.29 -13.50
N MET A 301 -27.85 -1.11 -12.53
CA MET A 301 -28.04 -0.14 -11.43
C MET A 301 -28.04 1.30 -11.91
N ASN A 302 -27.36 1.57 -13.04
CA ASN A 302 -27.18 2.93 -13.56
C ASN A 302 -27.98 3.19 -14.87
N GLY A 303 -28.64 2.20 -15.44
CA GLY A 303 -29.33 2.34 -16.74
C GLY A 303 -28.39 2.61 -17.91
N LEU A 304 -27.09 2.19 -17.80
CA LEU A 304 -26.04 2.43 -18.77
C LEU A 304 -25.68 1.17 -19.53
N LYS A 305 -25.04 1.32 -20.70
CA LYS A 305 -24.52 0.21 -21.51
C LYS A 305 -23.08 -0.15 -21.07
N PRO A 306 -22.59 -1.38 -21.35
CA PRO A 306 -21.23 -1.81 -20.98
C PRO A 306 -20.09 -0.94 -21.54
N ASP A 307 -20.31 -0.35 -22.71
CA ASP A 307 -19.38 0.51 -23.44
C ASP A 307 -19.54 2.02 -23.12
N SER A 308 -20.42 2.36 -22.19
CA SER A 308 -20.59 3.75 -21.77
C SER A 308 -19.36 4.23 -21.01
N VAL A 309 -18.93 5.45 -21.31
CA VAL A 309 -17.90 6.19 -20.59
C VAL A 309 -18.60 7.33 -19.86
N PRO A 310 -18.70 7.27 -18.52
CA PRO A 310 -19.28 8.36 -17.73
C PRO A 310 -18.49 9.66 -17.92
N LEU A 311 -19.18 10.79 -17.83
CA LEU A 311 -18.53 12.10 -17.82
C LEU A 311 -18.00 12.42 -16.43
N GLU A 312 -17.02 13.34 -16.37
CA GLU A 312 -16.53 13.87 -15.10
C GLU A 312 -17.71 14.40 -14.26
N GLY A 313 -17.72 14.01 -12.99
CA GLY A 313 -18.79 14.40 -12.05
C GLY A 313 -20.03 13.50 -12.07
N ASP A 314 -20.15 12.59 -13.02
CA ASP A 314 -21.28 11.64 -13.05
C ASP A 314 -21.28 10.75 -11.80
N THR A 315 -22.48 10.57 -11.25
CA THR A 315 -22.64 9.70 -10.08
C THR A 315 -22.97 8.28 -10.50
N ILE A 316 -22.06 7.35 -10.26
CA ILE A 316 -22.24 5.93 -10.54
C ILE A 316 -22.68 5.18 -9.28
N VAL A 317 -23.85 4.57 -9.32
CA VAL A 317 -24.41 3.78 -8.23
C VAL A 317 -23.70 2.42 -8.20
N LEU A 318 -22.97 2.15 -7.12
CA LEU A 318 -22.25 0.90 -6.91
C LEU A 318 -23.08 -0.13 -6.12
N ARG A 319 -24.10 0.36 -5.36
CA ARG A 319 -24.97 -0.46 -4.52
C ARG A 319 -26.39 0.10 -4.55
N GLY A 320 -27.24 -0.52 -5.32
CA GLY A 320 -28.68 -0.25 -5.31
C GLY A 320 -29.35 -0.79 -4.02
N ARG A 321 -30.52 -0.28 -3.73
CA ARG A 321 -31.38 -0.70 -2.60
C ARG A 321 -31.74 -2.17 -2.67
#